data_1b0a9593ff4328f6a1357d0e85d08725
#
_entry.id   1b0a9593ff4328f6a1357d0e85d08725
#
_cell.length_a   1.000
_cell.length_b   1.000
_cell.length_c   1.000
_cell.angle_alpha   90.00
_cell.angle_beta   90.00
_cell.angle_gamma   90.00
#
_symmetry.space_group_name_H-M   'P 1'
#
loop_
_entity.id
_entity.type
_entity.pdbx_description
1 polymer ?
#
loop_
_entity_poly.entity_id
_entity_poly.type
_entity_poly.pdbx_seq_one_letter_code
_entity_poly.pdbx_strand_id
1 'polypeptide(L)'
;MKKTFLLSCLMLAAMPVMAAYTGHVYVDKNKNGVFDQSEKPLAGIKVSDGLNVVETAADGSFTLPGHERERFIFITTPSGYKTFNRHYHKIEKKQSGYDFGLIPYSGRIRKNGSHRYIHIADTEMFNTENHADWVNNVRDYARNEQAAFIIHTGDICYEKGCCSCFARRASCLRRVLFLR
;
A
#
# COMPACT_ATOMS: atom_id res chain seq x y z
N MET A 1 35.75 3.18 63.33
CA MET A 1 34.84 2.43 62.47
C MET A 1 34.34 3.38 61.35
N LYS A 2 34.93 3.29 60.17
CA LYS A 2 34.56 4.13 59.00
C LYS A 2 33.51 3.35 58.14
N LYS A 3 32.29 3.88 58.08
CA LYS A 3 31.24 3.33 57.25
C LYS A 3 31.42 3.84 55.79
N THR A 4 31.84 2.96 54.90
CA THR A 4 31.95 3.23 53.48
C THR A 4 30.54 3.08 52.86
N PHE A 5 29.96 4.18 52.40
CA PHE A 5 28.72 4.19 51.66
C PHE A 5 29.05 3.86 50.19
N LEU A 6 28.65 2.67 49.76
CA LEU A 6 28.75 2.25 48.35
C LEU A 6 27.56 2.85 47.61
N LEU A 7 27.78 3.92 46.85
CA LEU A 7 26.79 4.54 45.98
C LEU A 7 26.72 3.71 44.67
N SER A 8 25.76 2.78 44.61
CA SER A 8 25.49 2.02 43.39
C SER A 8 24.78 2.93 42.38
N CYS A 9 25.53 3.44 41.40
CA CYS A 9 24.99 4.23 40.30
C CYS A 9 24.32 3.28 39.32
N LEU A 10 22.98 3.16 39.40
CA LEU A 10 22.18 2.42 38.46
C LEU A 10 22.13 3.24 37.16
N MET A 11 22.98 2.90 36.20
CA MET A 11 22.91 3.45 34.85
C MET A 11 21.66 2.88 34.17
N LEU A 12 20.57 3.64 34.20
CA LEU A 12 19.43 3.40 33.35
C LEU A 12 19.86 3.74 31.90
N ALA A 13 20.20 2.73 31.11
CA ALA A 13 20.41 2.90 29.69
C ALA A 13 19.06 3.30 29.08
N ALA A 14 18.90 4.58 28.75
CA ALA A 14 17.77 5.05 27.96
C ALA A 14 17.87 4.41 26.58
N MET A 15 17.15 3.31 26.39
CA MET A 15 16.96 2.77 25.04
C MET A 15 16.18 3.80 24.23
N PRO A 16 16.61 4.14 23.01
CA PRO A 16 15.83 5.00 22.14
C PRO A 16 14.47 4.32 21.94
N VAL A 17 13.40 4.97 22.38
CA VAL A 17 12.05 4.55 22.06
C VAL A 17 11.87 4.84 20.57
N MET A 18 12.04 3.81 19.74
CA MET A 18 11.68 3.88 18.33
C MET A 18 10.17 4.08 18.23
N ALA A 19 9.74 5.02 17.40
CA ALA A 19 8.31 5.21 17.15
C ALA A 19 7.71 3.89 16.65
N ALA A 20 6.64 3.44 17.29
CA ALA A 20 5.89 2.28 16.81
C ALA A 20 4.65 2.76 16.08
N TYR A 21 4.37 2.18 14.92
CA TYR A 21 3.16 2.43 14.16
C TYR A 21 2.18 1.30 14.35
N THR A 22 0.95 1.65 14.67
CA THR A 22 -0.13 0.69 14.94
C THR A 22 -1.28 0.93 14.01
N GLY A 23 -2.18 -0.03 13.90
CA GLY A 23 -3.41 0.12 13.13
C GLY A 23 -4.15 -1.21 13.00
N HIS A 24 -5.21 -1.18 12.21
CA HIS A 24 -6.05 -2.34 11.92
C HIS A 24 -6.23 -2.54 10.42
N VAL A 25 -6.36 -3.79 10.03
CA VAL A 25 -6.84 -4.16 8.70
C VAL A 25 -8.20 -4.85 8.86
N TYR A 26 -9.19 -4.37 8.13
CA TYR A 26 -10.59 -4.76 8.32
C TYR A 26 -11.38 -4.74 7.01
N VAL A 27 -12.57 -5.35 7.02
CA VAL A 27 -13.52 -5.27 5.91
C VAL A 27 -14.36 -4.02 6.10
N ASP A 28 -14.06 -2.98 5.32
CA ASP A 28 -14.81 -1.72 5.30
C ASP A 28 -16.16 -1.91 4.60
N LYS A 29 -17.16 -2.29 5.36
CA LYS A 29 -18.48 -2.66 4.86
C LYS A 29 -19.29 -1.45 4.41
N ASN A 30 -19.19 -0.37 5.17
CA ASN A 30 -19.94 0.87 4.90
C ASN A 30 -19.18 1.85 3.99
N LYS A 31 -17.90 1.55 3.69
CA LYS A 31 -17.01 2.33 2.82
C LYS A 31 -16.76 3.75 3.34
N ASN A 32 -16.65 3.90 4.66
CA ASN A 32 -16.35 5.18 5.28
C ASN A 32 -14.84 5.38 5.53
N GLY A 33 -14.02 4.32 5.44
CA GLY A 33 -12.57 4.35 5.67
C GLY A 33 -12.19 4.44 7.14
N VAL A 34 -13.11 4.18 8.05
CA VAL A 34 -12.93 4.21 9.51
C VAL A 34 -13.26 2.82 10.06
N PHE A 35 -12.40 2.31 10.94
CA PHE A 35 -12.65 1.02 11.57
C PHE A 35 -13.77 1.10 12.60
N ASP A 36 -14.91 0.51 12.30
CA ASP A 36 -16.07 0.44 13.16
C ASP A 36 -16.13 -0.89 13.92
N GLN A 37 -16.65 -0.90 15.16
CA GLN A 37 -16.72 -2.12 16.00
C GLN A 37 -17.52 -3.26 15.36
N SER A 38 -18.45 -2.96 14.45
CA SER A 38 -19.26 -3.95 13.74
C SER A 38 -18.55 -4.54 12.51
N GLU A 39 -17.38 -4.04 12.16
CA GLU A 39 -16.65 -4.46 10.98
C GLU A 39 -15.75 -5.64 11.28
N LYS A 40 -15.58 -6.49 10.26
CA LYS A 40 -14.83 -7.72 10.41
C LYS A 40 -13.33 -7.45 10.33
N PRO A 41 -12.54 -7.70 11.38
CA PRO A 41 -11.10 -7.63 11.31
C PRO A 41 -10.53 -8.71 10.38
N LEU A 42 -9.37 -8.42 9.79
CA LEU A 42 -8.66 -9.34 8.90
C LEU A 42 -7.30 -9.71 9.48
N ALA A 43 -7.16 -10.95 9.88
CA ALA A 43 -5.92 -11.54 10.37
C ALA A 43 -5.01 -11.98 9.23
N GLY A 44 -3.69 -12.07 9.50
CA GLY A 44 -2.69 -12.61 8.56
C GLY A 44 -2.37 -11.70 7.38
N ILE A 45 -2.78 -10.43 7.42
CA ILE A 45 -2.45 -9.47 6.37
C ILE A 45 -1.05 -8.92 6.60
N LYS A 46 -0.21 -8.97 5.58
CA LYS A 46 1.15 -8.42 5.63
C LYS A 46 1.09 -6.89 5.58
N VAL A 47 1.72 -6.27 6.60
CA VAL A 47 1.89 -4.82 6.71
C VAL A 47 3.39 -4.53 6.77
N SER A 48 3.84 -3.52 6.04
CA SER A 48 5.26 -3.19 5.93
C SER A 48 5.50 -1.67 5.94
N ASP A 49 6.66 -1.29 6.43
CA ASP A 49 7.23 0.06 6.34
C ASP A 49 8.35 0.17 5.30
N GLY A 50 8.57 -0.92 4.53
CA GLY A 50 9.65 -1.03 3.54
C GLY A 50 10.89 -1.75 4.05
N LEU A 51 11.06 -1.90 5.37
CA LEU A 51 12.15 -2.66 6.00
C LEU A 51 11.58 -3.83 6.79
N ASN A 52 10.62 -3.55 7.66
CA ASN A 52 9.96 -4.54 8.50
C ASN A 52 8.67 -5.02 7.83
N VAL A 53 8.33 -6.28 8.07
CA VAL A 53 7.06 -6.87 7.65
C VAL A 53 6.46 -7.59 8.85
N VAL A 54 5.23 -7.26 9.18
CA VAL A 54 4.46 -7.91 10.24
C VAL A 54 3.16 -8.46 9.67
N GLU A 55 2.53 -9.37 10.40
CA GLU A 55 1.18 -9.84 10.10
C GLU A 55 0.17 -9.28 11.09
N THR A 56 -1.04 -9.02 10.62
CA THR A 56 -2.12 -8.63 11.51
C THR A 56 -2.55 -9.81 12.41
N ALA A 57 -2.83 -9.49 13.66
CA ALA A 57 -3.35 -10.43 14.65
C ALA A 57 -4.81 -10.81 14.36
N ALA A 58 -5.39 -11.67 15.20
CA ALA A 58 -6.77 -12.16 15.03
C ALA A 58 -7.83 -11.04 15.05
N ASP A 59 -7.57 -9.97 15.79
CA ASP A 59 -8.39 -8.77 15.86
C ASP A 59 -8.09 -7.75 14.76
N GLY A 60 -7.26 -8.11 13.76
CA GLY A 60 -6.85 -7.26 12.66
C GLY A 60 -5.79 -6.24 13.02
N SER A 61 -5.35 -6.17 14.27
CA SER A 61 -4.34 -5.20 14.72
C SER A 61 -2.93 -5.54 14.23
N PHE A 62 -2.09 -4.53 14.08
CA PHE A 62 -0.67 -4.69 13.83
C PHE A 62 0.15 -3.64 14.60
N THR A 63 1.42 -3.97 14.82
CA THR A 63 2.41 -3.04 15.34
C THR A 63 3.70 -3.19 14.55
N LEU A 64 4.15 -2.11 13.92
CA LEU A 64 5.42 -2.00 13.21
C LEU A 64 6.42 -1.24 14.08
N PRO A 65 7.64 -1.76 14.30
CA PRO A 65 8.71 -0.96 14.87
C PRO A 65 9.13 0.09 13.85
N GLY A 66 9.15 1.36 14.26
CA GLY A 66 9.60 2.44 13.38
C GLY A 66 11.12 2.35 13.10
N HIS A 67 11.56 3.01 12.02
CA HIS A 67 12.98 3.21 11.69
C HIS A 67 13.19 4.56 10.99
N GLU A 68 14.42 5.05 10.92
CA GLU A 68 14.73 6.41 10.45
C GLU A 68 14.43 6.67 8.96
N ARG A 69 14.32 5.63 8.15
CA ARG A 69 14.16 5.74 6.69
C ARG A 69 12.72 5.56 6.22
N GLU A 70 11.80 5.29 7.14
CA GLU A 70 10.41 5.06 6.80
C GLU A 70 9.74 6.31 6.22
N ARG A 71 8.93 6.11 5.20
CA ARG A 71 8.14 7.16 4.58
C ARG A 71 6.68 6.76 4.39
N PHE A 72 6.44 5.45 4.31
CA PHE A 72 5.13 4.89 4.03
C PHE A 72 4.92 3.62 4.86
N ILE A 73 3.68 3.40 5.25
CA ILE A 73 3.18 2.11 5.72
C ILE A 73 2.23 1.59 4.66
N PHE A 74 2.35 0.33 4.29
CA PHE A 74 1.55 -0.27 3.24
C PHE A 74 1.21 -1.72 3.53
N ILE A 75 0.14 -2.20 2.89
CA ILE A 75 -0.31 -3.59 2.99
C ILE A 75 -0.13 -4.32 1.67
N THR A 76 0.08 -5.63 1.75
CA THR A 76 -0.13 -6.52 0.61
C THR A 76 -1.61 -6.88 0.56
N THR A 77 -2.32 -6.34 -0.44
CA THR A 77 -3.76 -6.60 -0.59
C THR A 77 -4.00 -8.10 -0.83
N PRO A 78 -4.75 -8.78 0.04
CA PRO A 78 -4.96 -10.22 -0.08
C PRO A 78 -5.90 -10.57 -1.25
N SER A 79 -5.81 -11.81 -1.74
CA SER A 79 -6.74 -12.33 -2.73
C SER A 79 -8.19 -12.22 -2.25
N GLY A 80 -9.10 -11.88 -3.14
CA GLY A 80 -10.52 -11.69 -2.81
C GLY A 80 -10.88 -10.32 -2.25
N TYR A 81 -9.91 -9.39 -2.19
CA TYR A 81 -10.14 -8.05 -1.69
C TYR A 81 -9.53 -6.98 -2.60
N LYS A 82 -9.99 -5.76 -2.44
CA LYS A 82 -9.36 -4.53 -2.91
C LYS A 82 -9.38 -3.50 -1.80
N THR A 83 -8.47 -2.54 -1.82
CA THR A 83 -8.48 -1.43 -0.86
C THR A 83 -9.65 -0.49 -1.16
N PHE A 84 -10.25 0.06 -0.12
CA PHE A 84 -11.25 1.11 -0.27
C PHE A 84 -10.63 2.37 -0.89
N ASN A 85 -9.59 2.90 -0.26
CA ASN A 85 -8.89 4.10 -0.71
C ASN A 85 -7.53 3.76 -1.29
N ARG A 86 -6.56 3.42 -0.41
CA ARG A 86 -5.16 3.21 -0.76
C ARG A 86 -4.64 1.97 -0.05
N HIS A 87 -3.65 1.33 -0.64
CA HIS A 87 -2.90 0.25 -0.01
C HIS A 87 -1.72 0.77 0.80
N TYR A 88 -1.55 2.08 0.92
CA TYR A 88 -0.48 2.73 1.66
C TYR A 88 -0.93 4.01 2.34
N HIS A 89 -0.27 4.36 3.42
CA HIS A 89 -0.32 5.67 4.08
C HIS A 89 1.07 6.28 4.08
N LYS A 90 1.15 7.59 3.85
CA LYS A 90 2.37 8.34 4.12
C LYS A 90 2.48 8.57 5.62
N ILE A 91 3.70 8.38 6.16
CA ILE A 91 3.93 8.61 7.59
C ILE A 91 3.95 10.10 7.87
N GLU A 92 3.13 10.52 8.81
CA GLU A 92 3.04 11.90 9.27
C GLU A 92 3.55 12.01 10.70
N LYS A 93 4.34 13.06 11.01
CA LYS A 93 5.08 13.24 12.28
C LYS A 93 4.24 13.13 13.57
N LYS A 94 2.94 13.35 13.48
CA LYS A 94 2.03 13.33 14.64
C LYS A 94 1.04 12.17 14.63
N GLN A 95 1.15 11.28 13.66
CA GLN A 95 0.23 10.16 13.49
C GLN A 95 0.96 8.84 13.77
N SER A 96 0.41 8.04 14.65
CA SER A 96 0.90 6.70 14.97
C SER A 96 -0.07 5.59 14.54
N GLY A 97 -1.34 5.93 14.30
CA GLY A 97 -2.40 5.00 13.89
C GLY A 97 -2.65 5.03 12.38
N TYR A 98 -2.65 3.85 11.74
CA TYR A 98 -2.81 3.68 10.30
C TYR A 98 -3.71 2.49 9.99
N ASP A 99 -4.97 2.76 9.69
CA ASP A 99 -5.97 1.73 9.42
C ASP A 99 -6.14 1.50 7.91
N PHE A 100 -6.45 0.26 7.53
CA PHE A 100 -6.65 -0.16 6.15
C PHE A 100 -7.99 -0.86 5.96
N GLY A 101 -8.93 -0.16 5.32
CA GLY A 101 -10.21 -0.72 4.93
C GLY A 101 -10.12 -1.50 3.62
N LEU A 102 -10.57 -2.74 3.63
CA LEU A 102 -10.64 -3.61 2.46
C LEU A 102 -12.08 -3.91 2.09
N ILE A 103 -12.37 -3.97 0.80
CA ILE A 103 -13.69 -4.33 0.27
C ILE A 103 -13.56 -5.68 -0.42
N PRO A 104 -14.49 -6.63 -0.18
CA PRO A 104 -14.53 -7.88 -0.92
C PRO A 104 -14.58 -7.64 -2.43
N TYR A 105 -13.76 -8.35 -3.17
CA TYR A 105 -13.64 -8.21 -4.61
C TYR A 105 -13.23 -9.53 -5.26
N SER A 106 -14.12 -10.07 -6.08
CA SER A 106 -13.86 -11.33 -6.79
C SER A 106 -12.95 -11.18 -8.00
N GLY A 107 -12.67 -9.93 -8.43
CA GLY A 107 -11.88 -9.68 -9.63
C GLY A 107 -12.59 -10.14 -10.92
N ARG A 108 -11.82 -10.12 -12.02
CA ARG A 108 -12.24 -10.70 -13.30
C ARG A 108 -11.67 -12.10 -13.43
N ILE A 109 -12.24 -13.03 -12.69
CA ILE A 109 -11.90 -14.44 -12.79
C ILE A 109 -12.81 -15.07 -13.84
N ARG A 110 -12.23 -15.76 -14.80
CA ARG A 110 -13.01 -16.54 -15.77
C ARG A 110 -13.67 -17.74 -15.09
N LYS A 111 -14.74 -18.24 -15.68
CA LYS A 111 -15.49 -19.41 -15.14
C LYS A 111 -14.62 -20.65 -14.90
N ASN A 112 -13.52 -20.80 -15.63
CA ASN A 112 -12.56 -21.90 -15.48
C ASN A 112 -11.45 -21.61 -14.43
N GLY A 113 -11.55 -20.52 -13.68
CA GLY A 113 -10.54 -20.11 -12.68
C GLY A 113 -9.26 -19.49 -13.28
N SER A 114 -9.17 -19.31 -14.60
CA SER A 114 -8.00 -18.71 -15.24
C SER A 114 -8.03 -17.18 -15.18
N HIS A 115 -6.86 -16.57 -15.25
CA HIS A 115 -6.68 -15.13 -15.38
C HIS A 115 -5.95 -14.82 -16.68
N ARG A 116 -6.33 -13.71 -17.33
CA ARG A 116 -5.50 -13.05 -18.34
C ARG A 116 -4.91 -11.79 -17.73
N TYR A 117 -3.71 -11.47 -18.11
CA TYR A 117 -3.09 -10.18 -17.79
C TYR A 117 -2.37 -9.64 -19.02
N ILE A 118 -2.15 -8.35 -19.04
CA ILE A 118 -1.36 -7.69 -20.08
C ILE A 118 -0.03 -7.29 -19.46
N HIS A 119 1.04 -7.63 -20.11
CA HIS A 119 2.39 -7.22 -19.75
C HIS A 119 2.88 -6.19 -20.75
N ILE A 120 3.29 -5.05 -20.27
CA ILE A 120 3.82 -3.93 -21.04
C ILE A 120 5.18 -3.54 -20.48
N ALA A 121 6.08 -3.15 -21.36
CA ALA A 121 7.38 -2.58 -21.03
C ALA A 121 7.71 -1.47 -22.03
N ASP A 122 8.72 -0.68 -21.70
CA ASP A 122 9.41 0.23 -22.62
C ASP A 122 8.45 1.16 -23.41
N THR A 123 7.51 1.78 -22.72
CA THR A 123 6.60 2.73 -23.37
C THR A 123 7.25 4.07 -23.70
N GLU A 124 8.37 4.39 -23.02
CA GLU A 124 9.26 5.51 -23.32
C GLU A 124 8.56 6.81 -23.69
N MET A 125 7.58 7.23 -22.90
CA MET A 125 6.78 8.42 -23.18
C MET A 125 7.61 9.71 -23.11
N PHE A 126 7.77 10.39 -24.23
CA PHE A 126 8.52 11.65 -24.33
C PHE A 126 7.71 12.89 -23.98
N ASN A 127 6.47 12.94 -24.43
CA ASN A 127 5.56 14.06 -24.22
C ASN A 127 4.15 13.54 -23.92
N THR A 128 3.22 14.43 -23.63
CA THR A 128 1.87 14.05 -23.20
C THR A 128 0.83 14.12 -24.33
N GLU A 129 1.21 14.53 -25.55
CA GLU A 129 0.25 14.88 -26.60
C GLU A 129 -0.49 13.66 -27.18
N ASN A 130 0.20 12.54 -27.38
CA ASN A 130 -0.39 11.33 -27.96
C ASN A 130 -0.63 10.19 -26.94
N HIS A 131 -0.32 10.42 -25.66
CA HIS A 131 -0.39 9.37 -24.66
C HIS A 131 -1.82 8.98 -24.27
N ALA A 132 -2.77 9.90 -24.43
CA ALA A 132 -4.16 9.64 -24.11
C ALA A 132 -4.73 8.53 -25.00
N ASP A 133 -4.40 8.54 -26.28
CA ASP A 133 -4.87 7.54 -27.24
C ASP A 133 -4.23 6.18 -26.98
N TRP A 134 -2.92 6.16 -26.71
CA TRP A 134 -2.23 4.93 -26.33
C TRP A 134 -2.83 4.31 -25.06
N VAL A 135 -3.03 5.13 -24.01
CA VAL A 135 -3.62 4.68 -22.74
C VAL A 135 -5.04 4.15 -22.98
N ASN A 136 -5.84 4.82 -23.80
CA ASN A 136 -7.18 4.38 -24.13
C ASN A 136 -7.17 3.06 -24.90
N ASN A 137 -6.29 2.91 -25.88
CA ASN A 137 -6.15 1.69 -26.67
C ASN A 137 -5.75 0.49 -25.79
N VAL A 138 -4.76 0.66 -24.91
CA VAL A 138 -4.35 -0.38 -23.96
C VAL A 138 -5.49 -0.75 -23.02
N ARG A 139 -6.21 0.24 -22.51
CA ARG A 139 -7.37 0.02 -21.63
C ARG A 139 -8.46 -0.76 -22.35
N ASP A 140 -8.79 -0.37 -23.56
CA ASP A 140 -9.89 -0.96 -24.32
C ASP A 140 -9.52 -2.38 -24.78
N TYR A 141 -8.28 -2.60 -25.18
CA TYR A 141 -7.74 -3.94 -25.41
C TYR A 141 -7.83 -4.81 -24.15
N ALA A 142 -7.39 -4.28 -23.01
CA ALA A 142 -7.47 -5.01 -21.74
C ALA A 142 -8.90 -5.38 -21.33
N ARG A 143 -9.87 -4.51 -21.64
CA ARG A 143 -11.30 -4.76 -21.41
C ARG A 143 -11.84 -5.83 -22.34
N ASN A 144 -11.52 -5.75 -23.62
CA ASN A 144 -11.96 -6.71 -24.64
C ASN A 144 -11.41 -8.12 -24.34
N GLU A 145 -10.15 -8.20 -23.93
CA GLU A 145 -9.51 -9.44 -23.50
C GLU A 145 -9.94 -9.91 -22.11
N GLN A 146 -10.75 -9.14 -21.40
CA GLN A 146 -11.14 -9.42 -20.02
C GLN A 146 -9.94 -9.62 -19.10
N ALA A 147 -8.88 -8.84 -19.30
CA ALA A 147 -7.68 -8.90 -18.47
C ALA A 147 -8.00 -8.52 -17.01
N ALA A 148 -7.45 -9.28 -16.08
CA ALA A 148 -7.62 -9.05 -14.66
C ALA A 148 -6.82 -7.81 -14.19
N PHE A 149 -5.62 -7.64 -14.77
CA PHE A 149 -4.72 -6.53 -14.46
C PHE A 149 -3.72 -6.28 -15.61
N ILE A 150 -3.01 -5.17 -15.52
CA ILE A 150 -1.91 -4.81 -16.40
C ILE A 150 -0.64 -4.70 -15.55
N ILE A 151 0.45 -5.32 -16.00
CA ILE A 151 1.78 -5.15 -15.42
C ILE A 151 2.59 -4.27 -16.36
N HIS A 152 3.26 -3.26 -15.80
CA HIS A 152 4.24 -2.46 -16.51
C HIS A 152 5.60 -2.63 -15.82
N THR A 153 6.61 -3.14 -16.56
CA THR A 153 7.90 -3.55 -15.99
C THR A 153 9.03 -2.55 -16.20
N GLY A 154 8.72 -1.31 -16.54
CA GLY A 154 9.73 -0.24 -16.56
C GLY A 154 9.70 0.59 -17.83
N ASP A 155 10.58 1.57 -17.86
CA ASP A 155 10.78 2.55 -18.93
C ASP A 155 9.49 3.21 -19.41
N ILE A 156 8.70 3.66 -18.41
CA ILE A 156 7.38 4.27 -18.64
C ILE A 156 7.54 5.58 -19.38
N CYS A 157 8.52 6.40 -18.98
CA CYS A 157 8.75 7.74 -19.56
C CYS A 157 10.19 8.21 -19.35
N TYR A 158 10.64 9.12 -20.21
CA TYR A 158 11.89 9.84 -20.00
C TYR A 158 11.75 10.89 -18.90
N GLU A 159 12.88 11.33 -18.29
CA GLU A 159 12.89 12.32 -17.19
C GLU A 159 12.05 13.56 -17.45
N LYS A 160 12.12 14.11 -18.66
CA LYS A 160 11.33 15.29 -19.06
C LYS A 160 9.83 15.02 -19.13
N GLY A 161 9.43 13.80 -19.44
CA GLY A 161 8.03 13.34 -19.47
C GLY A 161 7.49 12.98 -18.08
N CYS A 162 8.35 12.48 -17.20
CA CYS A 162 7.97 11.95 -15.89
C CYS A 162 7.35 13.02 -14.98
N CYS A 163 7.94 14.22 -14.93
CA CYS A 163 7.44 15.30 -14.08
C CYS A 163 6.06 15.81 -14.50
N SER A 164 5.78 15.86 -15.80
CA SER A 164 4.48 16.32 -16.31
C SER A 164 3.39 15.26 -16.24
N CYS A 165 3.75 13.99 -16.44
CA CYS A 165 2.80 12.85 -16.36
C CYS A 165 2.37 12.54 -14.94
N PHE A 166 3.31 12.53 -13.98
CA PHE A 166 3.00 12.21 -12.59
C PHE A 166 2.29 13.37 -11.85
N ALA A 167 2.70 14.62 -12.11
CA ALA A 167 2.13 15.78 -11.44
C ALA A 167 0.70 16.12 -11.87
N ARG A 168 0.35 15.91 -13.15
CA ARG A 168 -0.97 16.33 -13.70
C ARG A 168 -1.95 15.18 -13.95
N ARG A 169 -1.53 13.93 -14.06
CA ARG A 169 -2.40 12.81 -14.46
C ARG A 169 -2.19 11.50 -13.69
N ALA A 170 -1.83 11.56 -12.42
CA ALA A 170 -1.92 10.39 -11.53
C ALA A 170 -3.30 9.73 -11.60
N SER A 171 -4.35 10.47 -12.00
CA SER A 171 -5.68 9.95 -12.26
C SER A 171 -5.80 9.10 -13.53
N CYS A 172 -4.98 9.34 -14.55
CA CYS A 172 -5.07 8.62 -15.82
C CYS A 172 -4.39 7.24 -15.74
N LEU A 173 -3.19 7.16 -15.17
CA LEU A 173 -2.51 5.88 -14.91
C LEU A 173 -3.24 5.04 -13.88
N ARG A 174 -3.90 5.65 -12.88
CA ARG A 174 -4.79 4.94 -11.95
C ARG A 174 -5.95 4.24 -12.66
N ARG A 175 -6.45 4.78 -13.78
CA ARG A 175 -7.52 4.14 -14.56
C ARG A 175 -7.03 2.98 -15.41
N VAL A 176 -5.74 2.94 -15.75
CA VAL A 176 -5.13 1.84 -16.52
C VAL A 176 -4.66 0.70 -15.63
N LEU A 177 -4.02 1.03 -14.49
CA LEU A 177 -3.48 0.02 -13.58
C LEU A 177 -4.56 -0.69 -12.75
N PHE A 178 -5.73 -0.06 -12.57
CA PHE A 178 -6.87 -0.67 -11.90
C PHE A 178 -8.07 -0.58 -12.84
N LEU A 179 -8.26 -1.62 -13.64
CA LEU A 179 -9.48 -1.82 -14.41
C LEU A 179 -10.66 -1.95 -13.44
N ARG A 180 -11.33 -0.84 -13.18
CA ARG A 180 -12.58 -0.81 -12.44
C ARG A 180 -13.73 -1.28 -13.32
#